data_63bbf3035050d6e66224b7e2c4a0ccf4
#
_entry.id   63bbf3035050d6e66224b7e2c4a0ccf4
#
_cell.length_a   1.000
_cell.length_b   1.000
_cell.length_c   1.000
_cell.angle_alpha   90.00
_cell.angle_beta   90.00
_cell.angle_gamma   90.00
#
_symmetry.space_group_name_H-M   'P 1'
#
loop_
_entity.id
_entity.type
_entity.pdbx_description
1 polymer ?
#
loop_
_entity_poly.entity_id
_entity_poly.type
_entity_poly.pdbx_seq_one_letter_code
_entity_poly.pdbx_strand_id
1 'polypeptide(L)'
;MPVPGNPPPLDVAGVRRDLLGEGLPLSRLDIVESTGSTNADLLARHAAGERIDGAVLVAEHQSAGRGRHGRAWSTPPRSQIAFSIGVDADGQPPSAWGWLPLLTGVAVADAVAATTGIEPGLKWPNDIEVGEGKLGGILAEVAAPDPVVVVGVGLNVSMTAAQAPDPRATSLLMLGSTLLDRSALLGSILAELTARIDRWKALGGPDPALVGDYRRRSVTLGRRVRALLPGGREITGTATDIDDVGQLVIDTGAQSVTVSAGDITHLRAD
;
A
#
# COMPACT_ATOMS: atom_id res chain seq x y z
N MET A 1 -31.10 -1.80 3.29
CA MET A 1 -30.03 -0.91 3.70
C MET A 1 -30.01 0.24 2.71
N PRO A 2 -30.03 1.51 3.13
CA PRO A 2 -29.88 2.61 2.19
C PRO A 2 -28.52 2.48 1.52
N VAL A 3 -28.49 2.59 0.18
CA VAL A 3 -27.26 2.77 -0.58
C VAL A 3 -26.59 4.01 0.01
N PRO A 4 -25.33 3.97 0.42
CA PRO A 4 -24.69 5.14 1.00
C PRO A 4 -24.63 6.24 -0.08
N GLY A 5 -25.50 7.23 0.04
CA GLY A 5 -25.24 8.51 -0.58
C GLY A 5 -23.92 9.01 -0.04
N ASN A 6 -23.15 9.71 -0.82
CA ASN A 6 -21.83 10.27 -0.57
C ASN A 6 -21.29 10.08 0.87
N PRO A 7 -20.28 9.21 1.11
CA PRO A 7 -19.78 8.93 2.46
C PRO A 7 -19.38 10.21 3.19
N PRO A 8 -19.49 10.28 4.53
CA PRO A 8 -19.11 11.47 5.28
C PRO A 8 -17.62 11.80 5.05
N PRO A 9 -17.23 13.07 5.13
CA PRO A 9 -15.82 13.45 5.10
C PRO A 9 -15.07 12.84 6.29
N LEU A 10 -13.75 12.75 6.16
CA LEU A 10 -12.88 12.34 7.26
C LEU A 10 -13.02 13.35 8.43
N ASP A 11 -13.09 12.83 9.65
CA ASP A 11 -12.99 13.63 10.87
C ASP A 11 -11.54 14.09 11.09
N VAL A 12 -11.17 15.18 10.44
CA VAL A 12 -9.81 15.76 10.50
C VAL A 12 -9.37 16.03 11.94
N ALA A 13 -10.29 16.54 12.78
CA ALA A 13 -9.98 16.88 14.16
C ALA A 13 -9.75 15.62 15.01
N GLY A 14 -10.59 14.59 14.82
CA GLY A 14 -10.45 13.29 15.48
C GLY A 14 -9.14 12.61 15.07
N VAL A 15 -8.91 12.47 13.78
CA VAL A 15 -7.67 11.83 13.26
C VAL A 15 -6.42 12.55 13.78
N ARG A 16 -6.39 13.88 13.76
CA ARG A 16 -5.24 14.65 14.30
C ARG A 16 -5.07 14.46 15.80
N ARG A 17 -6.15 14.51 16.56
CA ARG A 17 -6.09 14.33 18.01
C ARG A 17 -5.57 12.94 18.38
N ASP A 18 -6.08 11.91 17.73
CA ASP A 18 -5.74 10.53 18.04
C ASP A 18 -4.27 10.25 17.65
N LEU A 19 -3.85 10.65 16.45
CA LEU A 19 -2.49 10.42 15.98
C LEU A 19 -1.43 11.30 16.68
N LEU A 20 -1.70 12.60 16.87
CA LEU A 20 -0.75 13.49 17.52
C LEU A 20 -0.75 13.34 19.04
N GLY A 21 -1.90 12.94 19.63
CA GLY A 21 -2.02 12.65 21.07
C GLY A 21 -1.26 11.40 21.50
N GLU A 22 -1.10 10.42 20.61
CA GLU A 22 -0.32 9.20 20.83
C GLU A 22 1.19 9.36 20.58
N GLY A 23 1.64 10.57 20.19
CA GLY A 23 3.06 10.87 19.95
C GLY A 23 3.66 10.12 18.76
N LEU A 24 2.84 9.80 17.76
CA LEU A 24 3.34 9.17 16.53
C LEU A 24 4.36 10.07 15.83
N PRO A 25 5.38 9.49 15.17
CA PRO A 25 6.47 10.23 14.53
C PRO A 25 6.05 10.86 13.20
N LEU A 26 4.92 11.55 13.20
CA LEU A 26 4.45 12.33 12.05
C LEU A 26 4.92 13.77 12.17
N SER A 27 5.63 14.26 11.16
CA SER A 27 6.04 15.66 11.10
C SER A 27 4.89 16.58 10.68
N ARG A 28 3.95 16.06 9.87
CA ARG A 28 2.81 16.82 9.34
C ARG A 28 1.69 15.89 8.89
N LEU A 29 0.44 16.29 9.12
CA LEU A 29 -0.75 15.62 8.58
C LEU A 29 -1.64 16.64 7.89
N ASP A 30 -1.72 16.57 6.57
CA ASP A 30 -2.62 17.36 5.74
C ASP A 30 -3.75 16.48 5.21
N ILE A 31 -4.97 16.98 5.27
CA ILE A 31 -6.15 16.35 4.68
C ILE A 31 -6.79 17.36 3.74
N VAL A 32 -6.90 17.01 2.45
CA VAL A 32 -7.43 17.85 1.39
C VAL A 32 -8.68 17.23 0.76
N GLU A 33 -9.62 18.07 0.32
CA GLU A 33 -10.85 17.59 -0.33
C GLU A 33 -10.54 16.92 -1.68
N SER A 34 -9.60 17.49 -2.45
CA SER A 34 -9.22 16.93 -3.75
C SER A 34 -7.81 17.32 -4.13
N THR A 35 -7.12 16.39 -4.80
CA THR A 35 -5.85 16.66 -5.48
C THR A 35 -5.73 15.83 -6.75
N GLY A 36 -4.69 16.07 -7.54
CA GLY A 36 -4.32 15.21 -8.66
C GLY A 36 -3.87 13.83 -8.16
N SER A 37 -2.85 13.81 -7.32
CA SER A 37 -2.29 12.60 -6.71
C SER A 37 -1.50 12.98 -5.46
N THR A 38 -1.78 12.32 -4.34
CA THR A 38 -1.06 12.55 -3.07
C THR A 38 0.44 12.26 -3.18
N ASN A 39 0.84 11.23 -3.93
CA ASN A 39 2.26 10.98 -4.23
C ASN A 39 2.89 12.14 -5.02
N ALA A 40 2.22 12.58 -6.09
CA ALA A 40 2.74 13.67 -6.92
C ALA A 40 2.92 14.97 -6.14
N ASP A 41 1.98 15.26 -5.23
CA ASP A 41 2.04 16.48 -4.41
C ASP A 41 3.18 16.43 -3.40
N LEU A 42 3.40 15.28 -2.71
CA LEU A 42 4.54 15.14 -1.80
C LEU A 42 5.87 15.21 -2.55
N LEU A 43 5.98 14.57 -3.72
CA LEU A 43 7.16 14.68 -4.57
C LEU A 43 7.41 16.13 -5.02
N ALA A 44 6.36 16.86 -5.39
CA ALA A 44 6.48 18.27 -5.78
C ALA A 44 6.90 19.16 -4.60
N ARG A 45 6.36 18.93 -3.40
CA ARG A 45 6.79 19.64 -2.17
C ARG A 45 8.27 19.38 -1.89
N HIS A 46 8.72 18.14 -1.99
CA HIS A 46 10.12 17.80 -1.82
C HIS A 46 11.01 18.50 -2.84
N ALA A 47 10.62 18.48 -4.12
CA ALA A 47 11.33 19.18 -5.19
C ALA A 47 11.38 20.71 -4.99
N ALA A 48 10.41 21.29 -4.26
CA ALA A 48 10.40 22.69 -3.83
C ALA A 48 11.25 22.96 -2.57
N GLY A 49 11.93 21.95 -2.02
CA GLY A 49 12.81 22.08 -0.86
C GLY A 49 12.10 21.86 0.49
N GLU A 50 10.85 21.39 0.51
CA GLU A 50 10.18 21.03 1.78
C GLU A 50 10.71 19.67 2.29
N ARG A 51 10.90 19.59 3.61
CA ARG A 51 11.14 18.31 4.27
C ARG A 51 9.82 17.55 4.36
N ILE A 52 9.81 16.33 3.80
CA ILE A 52 8.61 15.48 3.78
C ILE A 52 8.74 14.19 4.60
N ASP A 53 9.85 13.99 5.32
CA ASP A 53 9.98 12.86 6.23
C ASP A 53 8.90 12.91 7.32
N GLY A 54 8.13 11.83 7.45
CA GLY A 54 6.98 11.76 8.34
C GLY A 54 5.80 12.66 7.95
N ALA A 55 5.86 13.35 6.79
CA ALA A 55 4.72 14.13 6.29
C ALA A 55 3.71 13.20 5.62
N VAL A 56 2.46 13.30 6.05
CA VAL A 56 1.32 12.56 5.48
C VAL A 56 0.38 13.52 4.77
N LEU A 57 0.04 13.21 3.53
CA LEU A 57 -1.00 13.88 2.76
C LEU A 57 -2.13 12.90 2.45
N VAL A 58 -3.33 13.22 2.90
CA VAL A 58 -4.57 12.46 2.66
C VAL A 58 -5.47 13.24 1.72
N ALA A 59 -6.12 12.57 0.77
CA ALA A 59 -7.11 13.18 -0.11
C ALA A 59 -8.44 12.44 -0.07
N GLU A 60 -9.54 13.19 0.04
CA GLU A 60 -10.88 12.65 -0.09
C GLU A 60 -11.16 12.17 -1.53
N HIS A 61 -10.50 12.79 -2.50
CA HIS A 61 -10.57 12.43 -3.91
C HIS A 61 -9.26 12.69 -4.64
N GLN A 62 -8.84 11.75 -5.50
CA GLN A 62 -7.75 11.94 -6.45
C GLN A 62 -8.30 11.97 -7.88
N SER A 63 -8.09 13.08 -8.61
CA SER A 63 -8.54 13.24 -10.00
C SER A 63 -7.60 12.59 -11.02
N ALA A 64 -6.34 12.33 -10.64
CA ALA A 64 -5.31 11.71 -11.45
C ALA A 64 -4.46 10.73 -10.61
N GLY A 65 -5.14 9.90 -9.79
CA GLY A 65 -4.49 8.90 -8.96
C GLY A 65 -3.65 7.93 -9.81
N ARG A 66 -2.50 7.54 -9.29
CA ARG A 66 -1.50 6.76 -10.00
C ARG A 66 -1.28 5.39 -9.39
N GLY A 67 -1.13 4.40 -10.24
CA GLY A 67 -0.62 3.08 -9.94
C GLY A 67 0.72 2.83 -10.67
N ARG A 68 1.29 1.66 -10.49
CA ARG A 68 2.54 1.25 -11.15
C ARG A 68 2.37 1.21 -12.67
N HIS A 69 3.49 1.44 -13.38
CA HIS A 69 3.56 1.41 -14.85
C HIS A 69 2.56 2.36 -15.55
N GLY A 70 2.27 3.51 -14.92
CA GLY A 70 1.36 4.51 -15.50
C GLY A 70 -0.13 4.14 -15.47
N ARG A 71 -0.50 3.06 -14.78
CA ARG A 71 -1.92 2.73 -14.59
C ARG A 71 -2.61 3.80 -13.74
N ALA A 72 -3.87 4.10 -14.07
CA ALA A 72 -4.67 4.98 -13.25
C ALA A 72 -5.17 4.24 -11.98
N TRP A 73 -5.25 4.99 -10.89
CA TRP A 73 -6.00 4.60 -9.69
C TRP A 73 -7.22 5.52 -9.58
N SER A 74 -8.41 4.96 -9.69
CA SER A 74 -9.65 5.75 -9.71
C SER A 74 -10.70 5.13 -8.80
N THR A 75 -11.28 5.96 -7.95
CA THR A 75 -12.40 5.61 -7.07
C THR A 75 -13.30 6.84 -6.90
N PRO A 76 -14.59 6.67 -6.62
CA PRO A 76 -15.48 7.78 -6.31
C PRO A 76 -14.97 8.59 -5.11
N PRO A 77 -15.26 9.90 -5.04
CA PRO A 77 -14.92 10.71 -3.89
C PRO A 77 -15.39 10.09 -2.58
N ARG A 78 -14.57 10.17 -1.53
CA ARG A 78 -14.88 9.69 -0.17
C ARG A 78 -15.18 8.19 -0.05
N SER A 79 -14.97 7.39 -1.10
CA SER A 79 -15.20 5.93 -1.06
C SER A 79 -13.96 5.12 -0.75
N GLN A 80 -12.82 5.77 -0.59
CA GLN A 80 -11.52 5.18 -0.30
C GLN A 80 -10.80 5.91 0.82
N ILE A 81 -9.72 5.32 1.29
CA ILE A 81 -8.62 6.01 1.96
C ILE A 81 -7.51 6.14 0.93
N ALA A 82 -7.15 7.37 0.57
CA ALA A 82 -6.03 7.69 -0.30
C ALA A 82 -5.07 8.60 0.45
N PHE A 83 -3.86 8.12 0.72
CA PHE A 83 -2.84 8.92 1.36
C PHE A 83 -1.45 8.59 0.83
N SER A 84 -0.50 9.47 1.10
CA SER A 84 0.93 9.24 0.89
C SER A 84 1.70 9.70 2.12
N ILE A 85 2.81 9.02 2.41
CA ILE A 85 3.76 9.38 3.46
C ILE A 85 5.14 9.51 2.86
N GLY A 86 5.88 10.54 3.26
CA GLY A 86 7.30 10.66 2.97
C GLY A 86 8.13 9.88 3.99
N VAL A 87 9.10 9.11 3.51
CA VAL A 87 10.02 8.32 4.33
C VAL A 87 11.44 8.70 3.95
N ASP A 88 12.13 9.37 4.86
CA ASP A 88 13.57 9.59 4.73
C ASP A 88 14.29 8.24 4.89
N ALA A 89 15.00 7.83 3.86
CA ALA A 89 15.78 6.61 3.79
C ALA A 89 17.30 6.89 3.82
N ASP A 90 17.70 8.10 4.25
CA ASP A 90 19.11 8.42 4.43
C ASP A 90 19.73 7.49 5.49
N GLY A 91 20.93 7.02 5.19
CA GLY A 91 21.60 6.01 6.02
C GLY A 91 21.09 4.57 5.81
N GLN A 92 20.01 4.36 5.03
CA GLN A 92 19.53 3.03 4.69
C GLN A 92 20.09 2.57 3.34
N PRO A 93 20.54 1.31 3.21
CA PRO A 93 21.00 0.82 1.93
C PRO A 93 19.85 0.85 0.90
N PRO A 94 20.10 1.34 -0.35
CA PRO A 94 19.04 1.38 -1.37
C PRO A 94 18.39 0.03 -1.65
N SER A 95 19.08 -1.07 -1.42
CA SER A 95 18.54 -2.42 -1.52
C SER A 95 17.42 -2.71 -0.51
N ALA A 96 17.42 -2.04 0.66
CA ALA A 96 16.37 -2.22 1.67
C ALA A 96 15.07 -1.47 1.32
N TRP A 97 15.09 -0.49 0.40
CA TRP A 97 13.92 0.32 0.05
C TRP A 97 12.80 -0.50 -0.61
N GLY A 98 13.16 -1.64 -1.22
CA GLY A 98 12.17 -2.59 -1.77
C GLY A 98 11.19 -3.13 -0.73
N TRP A 99 11.54 -3.07 0.55
CA TRP A 99 10.66 -3.47 1.65
C TRP A 99 9.62 -2.42 2.05
N LEU A 100 9.78 -1.14 1.70
CA LEU A 100 8.81 -0.09 2.06
C LEU A 100 7.38 -0.37 1.56
N PRO A 101 7.13 -0.75 0.31
CA PRO A 101 5.78 -1.14 -0.10
C PRO A 101 5.29 -2.43 0.59
N LEU A 102 6.19 -3.38 0.90
CA LEU A 102 5.82 -4.64 1.52
C LEU A 102 5.41 -4.44 2.99
N LEU A 103 6.21 -3.70 3.77
CA LEU A 103 5.85 -3.35 5.14
C LEU A 103 4.56 -2.53 5.22
N THR A 104 4.34 -1.63 4.23
CA THR A 104 3.10 -0.87 4.13
C THR A 104 1.91 -1.79 3.89
N GLY A 105 2.08 -2.81 3.05
CA GLY A 105 1.06 -3.84 2.83
C GLY A 105 0.70 -4.58 4.12
N VAL A 106 1.71 -4.97 4.92
CA VAL A 106 1.49 -5.63 6.23
C VAL A 106 0.73 -4.69 7.16
N ALA A 107 1.16 -3.42 7.28
CA ALA A 107 0.50 -2.44 8.15
C ALA A 107 -0.98 -2.24 7.80
N VAL A 108 -1.28 -2.08 6.50
CA VAL A 108 -2.67 -1.92 6.03
C VAL A 108 -3.49 -3.19 6.29
N ALA A 109 -2.92 -4.37 6.02
CA ALA A 109 -3.62 -5.63 6.22
C ALA A 109 -3.93 -5.88 7.71
N ASP A 110 -2.98 -5.59 8.60
CA ASP A 110 -3.16 -5.72 10.06
C ASP A 110 -4.23 -4.75 10.57
N ALA A 111 -4.19 -3.48 10.14
CA ALA A 111 -5.18 -2.47 10.52
C ALA A 111 -6.59 -2.83 10.02
N VAL A 112 -6.72 -3.32 8.79
CA VAL A 112 -8.00 -3.78 8.23
C VAL A 112 -8.52 -4.97 9.02
N ALA A 113 -7.68 -5.98 9.31
CA ALA A 113 -8.07 -7.16 10.06
C ALA A 113 -8.54 -6.80 11.48
N ALA A 114 -7.78 -5.96 12.19
CA ALA A 114 -8.11 -5.51 13.54
C ALA A 114 -9.41 -4.69 13.59
N THR A 115 -9.64 -3.83 12.57
CA THR A 115 -10.81 -2.93 12.58
C THR A 115 -12.07 -3.62 12.07
N THR A 116 -11.97 -4.49 11.06
CA THR A 116 -13.15 -5.00 10.34
C THR A 116 -13.36 -6.50 10.48
N GLY A 117 -12.38 -7.25 10.97
CA GLY A 117 -12.38 -8.72 10.98
C GLY A 117 -12.16 -9.35 9.60
N ILE A 118 -11.97 -8.56 8.55
CA ILE A 118 -11.62 -9.06 7.21
C ILE A 118 -10.11 -9.26 7.16
N GLU A 119 -9.66 -10.44 6.71
CA GLU A 119 -8.25 -10.80 6.61
C GLU A 119 -7.74 -10.59 5.17
N PRO A 120 -7.07 -9.46 4.87
CA PRO A 120 -6.48 -9.27 3.55
C PRO A 120 -5.23 -10.11 3.36
N GLY A 121 -5.04 -10.56 2.11
CA GLY A 121 -3.79 -11.13 1.63
C GLY A 121 -2.96 -10.10 0.87
N LEU A 122 -1.66 -10.36 0.78
CA LEU A 122 -0.71 -9.51 0.08
C LEU A 122 -0.23 -10.20 -1.20
N LYS A 123 -0.53 -9.59 -2.33
CA LYS A 123 -0.01 -10.04 -3.61
C LYS A 123 1.19 -9.19 -4.00
N TRP A 124 2.32 -9.88 -4.12
CA TRP A 124 3.55 -9.22 -4.52
C TRP A 124 3.40 -8.55 -5.90
N PRO A 125 3.94 -7.34 -6.10
CA PRO A 125 4.74 -6.59 -5.13
C PRO A 125 3.93 -5.56 -4.31
N ASN A 126 2.65 -5.29 -4.60
CA ASN A 126 2.03 -4.06 -4.14
C ASN A 126 0.50 -4.07 -4.04
N ASP A 127 -0.14 -5.22 -4.22
CA ASP A 127 -1.59 -5.33 -4.17
C ASP A 127 -2.06 -5.92 -2.83
N ILE A 128 -3.16 -5.37 -2.32
CA ILE A 128 -3.88 -5.88 -1.15
C ILE A 128 -5.15 -6.52 -1.69
N GLU A 129 -5.33 -7.82 -1.45
CA GLU A 129 -6.42 -8.61 -2.02
C GLU A 129 -7.23 -9.32 -0.92
N VAL A 130 -8.53 -9.55 -1.19
CA VAL A 130 -9.38 -10.46 -0.41
C VAL A 130 -10.03 -11.42 -1.39
N GLY A 131 -9.73 -12.72 -1.27
CA GLY A 131 -10.05 -13.68 -2.31
C GLY A 131 -9.35 -13.33 -3.63
N GLU A 132 -10.12 -13.18 -4.71
CA GLU A 132 -9.61 -12.74 -6.02
C GLU A 132 -9.78 -11.21 -6.24
N GLY A 133 -10.38 -10.51 -5.28
CA GLY A 133 -10.70 -9.08 -5.36
C GLY A 133 -9.58 -8.18 -4.88
N LYS A 134 -9.24 -7.17 -5.66
CA LYS A 134 -8.27 -6.14 -5.28
C LYS A 134 -8.93 -5.11 -4.37
N LEU A 135 -8.56 -5.15 -3.10
CA LEU A 135 -9.03 -4.22 -2.07
C LEU A 135 -8.24 -2.91 -2.06
N GLY A 136 -6.94 -2.98 -2.36
CA GLY A 136 -6.07 -1.82 -2.32
C GLY A 136 -4.80 -1.98 -3.14
N GLY A 137 -4.04 -0.89 -3.24
CA GLY A 137 -2.75 -0.87 -3.92
C GLY A 137 -1.79 0.13 -3.28
N ILE A 138 -0.51 -0.15 -3.42
CA ILE A 138 0.59 0.63 -2.86
C ILE A 138 1.47 1.10 -4.01
N LEU A 139 1.93 2.36 -3.95
CA LEU A 139 2.87 2.93 -4.91
C LEU A 139 4.01 3.63 -4.18
N ALA A 140 5.22 3.09 -4.27
CA ALA A 140 6.42 3.72 -3.76
C ALA A 140 7.19 4.39 -4.91
N GLU A 141 7.58 5.66 -4.71
CA GLU A 141 8.34 6.46 -5.68
C GLU A 141 9.49 7.16 -4.95
N VAL A 142 10.68 7.12 -5.56
CA VAL A 142 11.87 7.78 -5.01
C VAL A 142 11.86 9.24 -5.42
N ALA A 143 12.07 10.13 -4.46
CA ALA A 143 12.22 11.58 -4.67
C ALA A 143 13.70 11.90 -4.88
N ALA A 144 14.20 11.73 -6.12
CA ALA A 144 15.57 12.05 -6.45
C ALA A 144 15.81 13.60 -6.43
N PRO A 145 17.03 14.08 -6.06
CA PRO A 145 18.24 13.27 -5.83
C PRO A 145 18.38 12.72 -4.39
N ASP A 146 17.52 13.13 -3.47
CA ASP A 146 17.65 12.76 -2.07
C ASP A 146 17.10 11.34 -1.83
N PRO A 147 17.61 10.63 -0.79
CA PRO A 147 17.16 9.29 -0.46
C PRO A 147 15.81 9.32 0.27
N VAL A 148 14.79 9.97 -0.30
CA VAL A 148 13.43 10.02 0.24
C VAL A 148 12.52 9.17 -0.62
N VAL A 149 11.71 8.33 0.02
CA VAL A 149 10.72 7.50 -0.66
C VAL A 149 9.32 7.98 -0.28
N VAL A 150 8.50 8.31 -1.28
CA VAL A 150 7.08 8.61 -1.08
C VAL A 150 6.29 7.32 -1.28
N VAL A 151 5.61 6.89 -0.23
CA VAL A 151 4.79 5.67 -0.25
C VAL A 151 3.32 6.05 -0.21
N GLY A 152 2.60 5.76 -1.28
CA GLY A 152 1.17 5.99 -1.42
C GLY A 152 0.35 4.72 -1.23
N VAL A 153 -0.81 4.88 -0.62
CA VAL A 153 -1.80 3.82 -0.40
C VAL A 153 -3.15 4.28 -0.94
N GLY A 154 -3.78 3.40 -1.73
CA GLY A 154 -5.19 3.49 -2.08
C GLY A 154 -5.91 2.26 -1.54
N LEU A 155 -6.88 2.45 -0.63
CA LEU A 155 -7.67 1.39 -0.02
C LEU A 155 -9.17 1.64 -0.27
N ASN A 156 -9.85 0.72 -0.92
CA ASN A 156 -11.27 0.82 -1.23
C ASN A 156 -12.11 0.50 0.01
N VAL A 157 -12.90 1.46 0.49
CA VAL A 157 -13.71 1.30 1.71
C VAL A 157 -15.18 1.10 1.37
N SER A 158 -15.83 2.07 0.74
CA SER A 158 -17.28 2.09 0.54
C SER A 158 -17.71 2.14 -0.93
N MET A 159 -16.80 1.90 -1.87
CA MET A 159 -17.10 1.76 -3.29
C MET A 159 -18.10 0.61 -3.51
N THR A 160 -19.13 0.82 -4.31
CA THR A 160 -20.11 -0.21 -4.69
C THR A 160 -19.65 -0.96 -5.94
N ALA A 161 -20.24 -2.13 -6.21
CA ALA A 161 -19.94 -2.90 -7.42
C ALA A 161 -20.22 -2.11 -8.72
N ALA A 162 -21.25 -1.25 -8.72
CA ALA A 162 -21.57 -0.40 -9.87
C ALA A 162 -20.52 0.71 -10.10
N GLN A 163 -19.73 1.04 -9.12
CA GLN A 163 -18.69 2.07 -9.16
C GLN A 163 -17.29 1.47 -9.39
N ALA A 164 -17.16 0.15 -9.35
CA ALA A 164 -15.87 -0.53 -9.53
C ALA A 164 -15.28 -0.27 -10.93
N PRO A 165 -14.01 0.18 -11.02
CA PRO A 165 -13.39 0.50 -12.30
C PRO A 165 -13.05 -0.73 -13.14
N ASP A 166 -12.91 -1.88 -12.51
CA ASP A 166 -12.69 -3.18 -13.16
C ASP A 166 -13.32 -4.33 -12.34
N PRO A 167 -13.53 -5.51 -12.95
CA PRO A 167 -14.20 -6.65 -12.30
C PRO A 167 -13.45 -7.22 -11.09
N ARG A 168 -12.15 -6.95 -10.96
CA ARG A 168 -11.35 -7.41 -9.83
C ARG A 168 -11.33 -6.42 -8.67
N ALA A 169 -11.79 -5.19 -8.87
CA ALA A 169 -11.86 -4.22 -7.80
C ALA A 169 -12.92 -4.64 -6.77
N THR A 170 -12.55 -4.60 -5.50
CA THR A 170 -13.47 -4.82 -4.38
C THR A 170 -13.30 -3.72 -3.33
N SER A 171 -14.18 -3.71 -2.33
CA SER A 171 -14.13 -2.77 -1.21
C SER A 171 -14.58 -3.45 0.07
N LEU A 172 -14.31 -2.84 1.23
CA LEU A 172 -14.80 -3.36 2.51
C LEU A 172 -16.34 -3.48 2.52
N LEU A 173 -17.04 -2.51 1.92
CA LEU A 173 -18.49 -2.57 1.75
C LEU A 173 -18.93 -3.79 0.93
N MET A 174 -18.29 -4.03 -0.23
CA MET A 174 -18.60 -5.18 -1.10
C MET A 174 -18.30 -6.52 -0.44
N LEU A 175 -17.37 -6.55 0.50
CA LEU A 175 -17.02 -7.72 1.32
C LEU A 175 -17.95 -7.89 2.53
N GLY A 176 -18.95 -7.03 2.68
CA GLY A 176 -19.96 -7.12 3.73
C GLY A 176 -19.57 -6.49 5.07
N SER A 177 -18.49 -5.72 5.13
CA SER A 177 -18.16 -4.98 6.36
C SER A 177 -19.23 -3.95 6.67
N THR A 178 -19.61 -3.88 7.95
CA THR A 178 -20.44 -2.80 8.51
C THR A 178 -19.59 -1.70 9.15
N LEU A 179 -18.29 -1.94 9.34
CA LEU A 179 -17.33 -1.02 9.93
C LEU A 179 -16.59 -0.28 8.79
N LEU A 180 -17.13 0.89 8.42
CA LEU A 180 -16.68 1.69 7.27
C LEU A 180 -16.20 3.09 7.69
N ASP A 181 -15.87 3.28 8.99
CA ASP A 181 -15.30 4.52 9.48
C ASP A 181 -13.88 4.70 8.95
N ARG A 182 -13.76 5.57 7.94
CA ARG A 182 -12.49 5.86 7.29
C ARG A 182 -11.51 6.58 8.20
N SER A 183 -12.00 7.36 9.16
CA SER A 183 -11.14 8.10 10.09
C SER A 183 -10.47 7.16 11.08
N ALA A 184 -11.24 6.28 11.71
CA ALA A 184 -10.72 5.27 12.61
C ALA A 184 -9.75 4.31 11.89
N LEU A 185 -10.11 3.86 10.68
CA LEU A 185 -9.25 2.97 9.89
C LEU A 185 -7.96 3.66 9.44
N LEU A 186 -8.02 4.93 9.00
CA LEU A 186 -6.83 5.71 8.67
C LEU A 186 -5.90 5.86 9.88
N GLY A 187 -6.45 6.15 11.06
CA GLY A 187 -5.70 6.23 12.31
C GLY A 187 -4.96 4.92 12.60
N SER A 188 -5.67 3.80 12.55
CA SER A 188 -5.08 2.48 12.76
C SER A 188 -3.99 2.15 11.74
N ILE A 189 -4.20 2.45 10.46
CA ILE A 189 -3.19 2.23 9.40
C ILE A 189 -1.93 3.06 9.66
N LEU A 190 -2.08 4.35 9.99
CA LEU A 190 -0.93 5.23 10.22
C LEU A 190 -0.15 4.83 11.47
N ALA A 191 -0.81 4.40 12.52
CA ALA A 191 -0.14 3.89 13.73
C ALA A 191 0.71 2.64 13.40
N GLU A 192 0.12 1.64 12.74
CA GLU A 192 0.83 0.43 12.33
C GLU A 192 1.98 0.72 11.35
N LEU A 193 1.75 1.62 10.39
CA LEU A 193 2.73 1.96 9.36
C LEU A 193 3.94 2.69 9.95
N THR A 194 3.71 3.71 10.77
CA THR A 194 4.81 4.52 11.35
C THR A 194 5.66 3.66 12.29
N ALA A 195 5.06 2.82 13.13
CA ALA A 195 5.79 1.91 13.99
C ALA A 195 6.70 0.95 13.19
N ARG A 196 6.22 0.45 12.05
CA ARG A 196 7.01 -0.43 11.16
C ARG A 196 8.11 0.33 10.43
N ILE A 197 7.86 1.57 9.98
CA ILE A 197 8.87 2.43 9.36
C ILE A 197 9.99 2.74 10.34
N ASP A 198 9.66 3.12 11.58
CA ASP A 198 10.66 3.43 12.60
C ASP A 198 11.54 2.22 12.90
N ARG A 199 10.92 1.05 13.05
CA ARG A 199 11.66 -0.19 13.26
C ARG A 199 12.55 -0.55 12.07
N TRP A 200 12.05 -0.41 10.83
CA TRP A 200 12.82 -0.61 9.61
C TRP A 200 14.01 0.35 9.54
N LYS A 201 13.81 1.63 9.87
CA LYS A 201 14.91 2.62 9.96
C LYS A 201 15.94 2.22 11.03
N ALA A 202 15.49 1.86 12.23
CA ALA A 202 16.36 1.51 13.34
C ALA A 202 17.25 0.28 13.05
N LEU A 203 16.78 -0.66 12.25
CA LEU A 203 17.47 -1.91 11.94
C LEU A 203 18.21 -1.90 10.60
N GLY A 204 18.05 -0.87 9.80
CA GLY A 204 18.66 -0.78 8.47
C GLY A 204 18.01 -1.67 7.43
N GLY A 205 16.76 -2.09 7.65
CA GLY A 205 16.02 -2.97 6.76
C GLY A 205 14.96 -3.82 7.46
N PRO A 206 14.43 -4.85 6.80
CA PRO A 206 13.42 -5.72 7.38
C PRO A 206 14.02 -6.59 8.49
N ASP A 207 13.25 -6.79 9.56
CA ASP A 207 13.57 -7.78 10.57
C ASP A 207 12.87 -9.12 10.31
N PRO A 208 13.26 -10.20 11.02
CA PRO A 208 12.64 -11.52 10.85
C PRO A 208 11.12 -11.52 11.14
N ALA A 209 10.63 -10.64 12.02
CA ALA A 209 9.21 -10.55 12.33
C ALA A 209 8.43 -9.99 11.13
N LEU A 210 8.91 -8.88 10.54
CA LEU A 210 8.30 -8.29 9.34
C LEU A 210 8.30 -9.28 8.17
N VAL A 211 9.43 -9.96 7.94
CA VAL A 211 9.52 -10.98 6.88
C VAL A 211 8.53 -12.12 7.14
N GLY A 212 8.42 -12.58 8.38
CA GLY A 212 7.44 -13.60 8.80
C GLY A 212 6.00 -13.14 8.60
N ASP A 213 5.69 -11.89 8.97
CA ASP A 213 4.35 -11.29 8.82
C ASP A 213 3.95 -11.21 7.33
N TYR A 214 4.87 -10.74 6.49
CA TYR A 214 4.62 -10.68 5.05
C TYR A 214 4.40 -12.08 4.45
N ARG A 215 5.26 -13.05 4.80
CA ARG A 215 5.12 -14.44 4.31
C ARG A 215 3.78 -15.05 4.69
N ARG A 216 3.31 -14.85 5.93
CA ARG A 216 2.00 -15.37 6.38
C ARG A 216 0.82 -14.76 5.63
N ARG A 217 0.90 -13.49 5.27
CA ARG A 217 -0.16 -12.78 4.55
C ARG A 217 -0.05 -12.91 3.03
N SER A 218 1.07 -13.43 2.52
CA SER A 218 1.30 -13.51 1.08
C SER A 218 0.34 -14.49 0.42
N VAL A 219 -0.40 -14.01 -0.58
CA VAL A 219 -1.22 -14.85 -1.46
C VAL A 219 -0.46 -15.23 -2.74
N THR A 220 0.80 -14.81 -2.87
CA THR A 220 1.67 -15.12 -4.01
C THR A 220 2.55 -16.33 -3.73
N LEU A 221 3.10 -16.44 -2.51
CA LEU A 221 3.97 -17.55 -2.14
C LEU A 221 3.24 -18.89 -2.21
N GLY A 222 3.94 -19.92 -2.66
CA GLY A 222 3.39 -21.25 -2.93
C GLY A 222 2.55 -21.36 -4.21
N ARG A 223 2.31 -20.25 -4.92
CA ARG A 223 1.53 -20.26 -6.16
C ARG A 223 2.42 -20.40 -7.39
N ARG A 224 1.88 -21.08 -8.40
CA ARG A 224 2.43 -21.00 -9.74
C ARG A 224 2.14 -19.63 -10.33
N VAL A 225 3.18 -18.94 -10.79
CA VAL A 225 3.09 -17.55 -11.23
C VAL A 225 3.72 -17.37 -12.60
N ARG A 226 3.24 -16.35 -13.32
CA ARG A 226 3.91 -15.79 -14.48
C ARG A 226 4.32 -14.36 -14.13
N ALA A 227 5.61 -14.08 -14.17
CA ALA A 227 6.18 -12.75 -13.98
C ALA A 227 6.49 -12.14 -15.35
N LEU A 228 5.86 -11.01 -15.65
CA LEU A 228 6.18 -10.17 -16.81
C LEU A 228 7.16 -9.09 -16.37
N LEU A 229 8.39 -9.19 -16.83
CA LEU A 229 9.48 -8.29 -16.46
C LEU A 229 9.58 -7.09 -17.42
N PRO A 230 10.25 -6.01 -17.02
CA PRO A 230 10.61 -4.92 -17.93
C PRO A 230 11.32 -5.46 -19.18
N GLY A 231 10.97 -4.92 -20.36
CA GLY A 231 11.47 -5.42 -21.64
C GLY A 231 10.72 -6.62 -22.21
N GLY A 232 9.58 -7.00 -21.62
CA GLY A 232 8.70 -8.05 -22.15
C GLY A 232 9.16 -9.50 -21.90
N ARG A 233 10.22 -9.71 -21.10
CA ARG A 233 10.67 -11.05 -20.71
C ARG A 233 9.68 -11.67 -19.71
N GLU A 234 9.29 -12.91 -19.95
CA GLU A 234 8.44 -13.68 -19.06
C GLU A 234 9.22 -14.76 -18.30
N ILE A 235 8.86 -14.97 -17.05
CA ILE A 235 9.33 -16.07 -16.21
C ILE A 235 8.10 -16.78 -15.65
N THR A 236 8.05 -18.09 -15.79
CA THR A 236 7.00 -18.93 -15.20
C THR A 236 7.64 -19.92 -14.23
N GLY A 237 7.03 -20.05 -13.05
CA GLY A 237 7.51 -20.97 -12.00
C GLY A 237 6.64 -20.88 -10.76
N THR A 238 7.13 -21.46 -9.66
CA THR A 238 6.49 -21.37 -8.35
C THR A 238 7.14 -20.26 -7.54
N ALA A 239 6.37 -19.30 -7.03
CA ALA A 239 6.87 -18.29 -6.10
C ALA A 239 7.18 -18.95 -4.75
N THR A 240 8.44 -18.98 -4.36
CA THR A 240 8.89 -19.74 -3.19
C THR A 240 9.21 -18.87 -1.99
N ASP A 241 9.69 -17.64 -2.21
CA ASP A 241 10.08 -16.76 -1.11
C ASP A 241 10.11 -15.28 -1.51
N ILE A 242 10.28 -14.42 -0.50
CA ILE A 242 10.71 -13.03 -0.61
C ILE A 242 12.09 -12.94 0.02
N ASP A 243 13.06 -12.38 -0.71
CA ASP A 243 14.43 -12.23 -0.22
C ASP A 243 14.60 -11.01 0.72
N ASP A 244 15.83 -10.85 1.22
CA ASP A 244 16.19 -9.80 2.18
C ASP A 244 16.03 -8.37 1.64
N VAL A 245 15.92 -8.23 0.31
CA VAL A 245 15.72 -6.93 -0.36
C VAL A 245 14.30 -6.74 -0.91
N GLY A 246 13.39 -7.66 -0.58
CA GLY A 246 11.96 -7.57 -0.94
C GLY A 246 11.65 -8.08 -2.34
N GLN A 247 12.54 -8.82 -2.97
CA GLN A 247 12.34 -9.40 -4.29
C GLN A 247 11.65 -10.76 -4.21
N LEU A 248 10.86 -11.09 -5.24
CA LEU A 248 10.18 -12.37 -5.33
C LEU A 248 11.13 -13.44 -5.88
N VAL A 249 11.28 -14.54 -5.16
CA VAL A 249 12.04 -15.72 -5.60
C VAL A 249 11.09 -16.69 -6.30
N ILE A 250 11.41 -17.06 -7.54
CA ILE A 250 10.62 -17.97 -8.37
C ILE A 250 11.48 -19.19 -8.72
N ASP A 251 11.02 -20.37 -8.31
CA ASP A 251 11.57 -21.64 -8.76
C ASP A 251 10.96 -22.02 -10.11
N THR A 252 11.80 -22.06 -11.15
CA THR A 252 11.39 -22.44 -12.51
C THR A 252 11.45 -23.95 -12.74
N GLY A 253 11.86 -24.73 -11.76
CA GLY A 253 12.17 -26.15 -11.88
C GLY A 253 13.58 -26.43 -12.41
N ALA A 254 14.20 -25.48 -13.10
CA ALA A 254 15.59 -25.56 -13.56
C ALA A 254 16.54 -24.76 -12.67
N GLN A 255 16.07 -23.63 -12.15
CA GLN A 255 16.82 -22.73 -11.27
C GLN A 255 15.88 -21.80 -10.51
N SER A 256 16.38 -21.25 -9.41
CA SER A 256 15.72 -20.13 -8.72
C SER A 256 16.09 -18.80 -9.40
N VAL A 257 15.09 -17.98 -9.67
CA VAL A 257 15.24 -16.64 -10.28
C VAL A 257 14.63 -15.61 -9.35
N THR A 258 15.38 -14.55 -9.06
CA THR A 258 14.91 -13.43 -8.25
C THR A 258 14.39 -12.30 -9.15
N VAL A 259 13.23 -11.78 -8.81
CA VAL A 259 12.52 -10.74 -9.56
C VAL A 259 12.35 -9.49 -8.71
N SER A 260 12.98 -8.37 -9.11
CA SER A 260 12.93 -7.09 -8.40
C SER A 260 11.73 -6.22 -8.80
N ALA A 261 11.21 -6.39 -10.02
CA ALA A 261 10.07 -5.64 -10.55
C ALA A 261 9.36 -6.49 -11.60
N GLY A 262 8.05 -6.33 -11.70
CA GLY A 262 7.24 -7.00 -12.71
C GLY A 262 5.77 -7.02 -12.33
N ASP A 263 4.94 -7.45 -13.27
CA ASP A 263 3.55 -7.78 -13.03
C ASP A 263 3.41 -9.28 -12.81
N ILE A 264 2.83 -9.66 -11.67
CA ILE A 264 2.62 -11.07 -11.32
C ILE A 264 1.20 -11.48 -11.64
N THR A 265 1.07 -12.54 -12.41
CA THR A 265 -0.20 -13.23 -12.66
C THR A 265 -0.14 -14.59 -11.96
N HIS A 266 -1.12 -14.87 -11.10
CA HIS A 266 -1.29 -16.21 -10.55
C HIS A 266 -1.85 -17.12 -11.64
N LEU A 267 -1.19 -18.23 -11.91
CA LEU A 267 -1.66 -19.24 -12.84
C LEU A 267 -2.59 -20.20 -12.08
N ARG A 268 -3.70 -20.58 -12.71
CA ARG A 268 -4.55 -21.66 -12.17
C ARG A 268 -3.82 -23.00 -12.36
N ALA A 269 -4.06 -23.93 -11.44
CA ALA A 269 -3.72 -25.32 -11.68
C ALA A 269 -4.61 -25.84 -12.81
N ASP A 270 -4.02 -26.50 -13.80
CA ASP A 270 -4.77 -27.18 -14.86
C ASP A 270 -5.56 -28.35 -14.29
#